data_59aa95fb2ef216f7b2650d1310afceb8
#
_entry.id   59aa95fb2ef216f7b2650d1310afceb8
#
_cell.length_a   1.000
_cell.length_b   1.000
_cell.length_c   1.000
_cell.angle_alpha   90.00
_cell.angle_beta   90.00
_cell.angle_gamma   90.00
#
_symmetry.space_group_name_H-M   'P 1'
#
loop_
_entity.id
_entity.type
_entity.pdbx_description
1 polymer ?
#
loop_
_entity_poly.entity_id
_entity_poly.type
_entity_poly.pdbx_seq_one_letter_code
_entity_poly.pdbx_strand_id
1 'polypeptide(L)'
;MIVSTKGRYALRVMVRLALNREDGYIPLKEIAEAEGISQKYLEAIMTTLSKAGFVDAVHGKGGGYRLNREPKDYTVGSILKLTEGSLAAVSCTAQGPSACSRTTCCQTKPMWDKLDRMIDGFFEDITLANLLENNETV
;
A
#
# COMPACT_ATOMS: atom_id res chain seq x y z
N MET A 1 7.12 13.33 5.27
CA MET A 1 6.18 12.34 4.73
C MET A 1 5.10 12.02 5.74
N ILE A 2 3.88 11.97 5.30
CA ILE A 2 2.75 11.48 6.11
C ILE A 2 2.01 10.46 5.25
N VAL A 3 1.85 9.25 5.78
CA VAL A 3 1.07 8.23 5.08
C VAL A 3 -0.40 8.61 5.19
N SER A 4 -1.09 8.68 4.05
CA SER A 4 -2.48 9.10 3.98
C SER A 4 -3.43 8.08 4.57
N THR A 5 -4.66 8.50 4.84
CA THR A 5 -5.74 7.59 5.23
C THR A 5 -5.97 6.53 4.16
N LYS A 6 -5.90 6.90 2.87
CA LYS A 6 -6.03 5.95 1.76
C LYS A 6 -4.97 4.85 1.84
N GLY A 7 -3.71 5.22 2.10
CA GLY A 7 -2.61 4.26 2.23
C GLY A 7 -2.80 3.31 3.41
N ARG A 8 -3.15 3.86 4.57
CA ARG A 8 -3.40 3.05 5.77
C ARG A 8 -4.58 2.09 5.57
N TYR A 9 -5.65 2.56 4.95
CA TYR A 9 -6.82 1.73 4.67
C TYR A 9 -6.53 0.67 3.63
N ALA A 10 -5.74 0.99 2.60
CA ALA A 10 -5.32 0.00 1.62
C ALA A 10 -4.57 -1.16 2.28
N LEU A 11 -3.67 -0.86 3.22
CA LEU A 11 -2.97 -1.91 3.98
C LEU A 11 -3.93 -2.77 4.79
N ARG A 12 -4.88 -2.15 5.50
CA ARG A 12 -5.88 -2.90 6.28
C ARG A 12 -6.72 -3.81 5.41
N VAL A 13 -7.13 -3.33 4.25
CA VAL A 13 -7.91 -4.10 3.29
C VAL A 13 -7.11 -5.28 2.76
N MET A 14 -5.85 -5.06 2.39
CA MET A 14 -4.98 -6.14 1.90
C MET A 14 -4.75 -7.21 2.98
N VAL A 15 -4.57 -6.80 4.23
CA VAL A 15 -4.48 -7.74 5.36
C VAL A 15 -5.79 -8.53 5.51
N ARG A 16 -6.94 -7.85 5.40
CA ARG A 16 -8.25 -8.52 5.47
C ARG A 16 -8.40 -9.58 4.38
N LEU A 17 -8.04 -9.25 3.15
CA LEU A 17 -8.09 -10.20 2.05
C LEU A 17 -7.12 -11.37 2.27
N ALA A 18 -5.96 -11.11 2.85
CA ALA A 18 -5.00 -12.16 3.16
C ALA A 18 -5.52 -13.11 4.25
N LEU A 19 -6.17 -12.59 5.27
CA LEU A 19 -6.78 -13.39 6.33
C LEU A 19 -7.89 -14.30 5.82
N ASN A 20 -8.60 -13.87 4.78
CA ASN A 20 -9.75 -14.60 4.23
C ASN A 20 -9.47 -15.22 2.86
N ARG A 21 -8.19 -15.46 2.55
CA ARG A 21 -7.74 -16.00 1.27
C ARG A 21 -8.45 -17.28 0.82
N GLU A 22 -8.71 -18.15 1.77
CA GLU A 22 -9.34 -19.45 1.51
C GLU A 22 -10.86 -19.35 1.24
N ASP A 23 -11.44 -18.18 1.49
CA ASP A 23 -12.89 -17.97 1.36
C ASP A 23 -13.31 -17.51 -0.04
N GLY A 24 -12.37 -17.46 -0.99
CA GLY A 24 -12.65 -17.02 -2.36
C GLY A 24 -12.78 -15.50 -2.47
N TYR A 25 -13.70 -15.03 -3.30
CA TYR A 25 -13.96 -13.61 -3.48
C TYR A 25 -14.77 -13.05 -2.33
N ILE A 26 -14.29 -11.95 -1.75
CA ILE A 26 -14.95 -11.28 -0.63
C ILE A 26 -15.71 -10.05 -1.17
N PRO A 27 -17.04 -9.97 -0.96
CA PRO A 27 -17.81 -8.82 -1.41
C PRO A 27 -17.34 -7.50 -0.80
N LEU A 28 -17.41 -6.43 -1.59
CA LEU A 28 -17.03 -5.10 -1.14
C LEU A 28 -17.74 -4.69 0.15
N LYS A 29 -19.04 -4.97 0.24
CA LYS A 29 -19.85 -4.65 1.41
C LYS A 29 -19.30 -5.31 2.67
N GLU A 30 -18.90 -6.56 2.55
CA GLU A 30 -18.36 -7.35 3.66
C GLU A 30 -17.04 -6.79 4.16
N ILE A 31 -16.16 -6.40 3.22
CA ILE A 31 -14.88 -5.76 3.56
C ILE A 31 -15.15 -4.41 4.24
N ALA A 32 -16.07 -3.62 3.69
CA ALA A 32 -16.41 -2.30 4.22
C ALA A 32 -16.93 -2.40 5.67
N GLU A 33 -17.81 -3.33 5.93
CA GLU A 33 -18.35 -3.56 7.27
C GLU A 33 -17.28 -4.04 8.25
N ALA A 34 -16.46 -4.98 7.83
CA ALA A 34 -15.39 -5.53 8.67
C ALA A 34 -14.34 -4.49 9.06
N GLU A 35 -14.03 -3.55 8.15
CA GLU A 35 -13.00 -2.54 8.38
C GLU A 35 -13.55 -1.18 8.82
N GLY A 36 -14.87 -1.02 8.86
CA GLY A 36 -15.48 0.25 9.24
C GLY A 36 -15.20 1.38 8.26
N ILE A 37 -15.15 1.06 6.97
CA ILE A 37 -14.87 2.01 5.88
C ILE A 37 -16.14 2.15 5.04
N SER A 38 -16.46 3.38 4.59
CA SER A 38 -17.61 3.55 3.69
C SER A 38 -17.39 2.77 2.39
N GLN A 39 -18.46 2.21 1.83
CA GLN A 39 -18.36 1.45 0.58
C GLN A 39 -17.82 2.29 -0.56
N LYS A 40 -18.24 3.56 -0.65
CA LYS A 40 -17.79 4.46 -1.70
C LYS A 40 -16.28 4.72 -1.62
N TYR A 41 -15.76 4.95 -0.41
CA TYR A 41 -14.33 5.18 -0.23
C TYR A 41 -13.54 3.92 -0.51
N LEU A 42 -14.04 2.78 -0.03
CA LEU A 42 -13.40 1.48 -0.26
C LEU A 42 -13.37 1.13 -1.76
N GLU A 43 -14.44 1.45 -2.50
CA GLU A 43 -14.49 1.22 -3.94
C GLU A 43 -13.34 1.92 -4.67
N ALA A 44 -13.04 3.17 -4.27
CA ALA A 44 -11.92 3.91 -4.85
C ALA A 44 -10.57 3.22 -4.57
N ILE A 45 -10.38 2.71 -3.36
CA ILE A 45 -9.17 1.96 -2.98
C ILE A 45 -9.07 0.68 -3.80
N MET A 46 -10.16 -0.09 -3.88
CA MET A 46 -10.18 -1.36 -4.59
C MET A 46 -9.96 -1.18 -6.09
N THR A 47 -10.48 -0.11 -6.67
CA THR A 47 -10.22 0.23 -8.07
C THR A 47 -8.72 0.46 -8.32
N THR A 48 -8.07 1.19 -7.43
CA THR A 48 -6.63 1.42 -7.51
C THR A 48 -5.84 0.10 -7.43
N LEU A 49 -6.17 -0.75 -6.46
CA LEU A 49 -5.51 -2.04 -6.28
C LEU A 49 -5.75 -2.99 -7.46
N SER A 50 -6.97 -3.02 -7.97
CA SER A 50 -7.34 -3.87 -9.11
C SER A 50 -6.65 -3.45 -10.40
N LYS A 51 -6.60 -2.15 -10.68
CA LYS A 51 -5.92 -1.62 -11.87
C LYS A 51 -4.41 -1.91 -11.87
N ALA A 52 -3.82 -1.95 -10.68
CA ALA A 52 -2.41 -2.27 -10.53
C ALA A 52 -2.13 -3.79 -10.57
N GLY A 53 -3.17 -4.62 -10.65
CA GLY A 53 -3.02 -6.06 -10.66
C GLY A 53 -2.70 -6.68 -9.30
N PHE A 54 -3.01 -5.99 -8.20
CA PHE A 54 -2.76 -6.48 -6.85
C PHE A 54 -3.87 -7.40 -6.34
N VAL A 55 -5.07 -7.24 -6.87
CA VAL A 55 -6.23 -8.06 -6.51
C VAL A 55 -6.98 -8.45 -7.76
N ASP A 56 -7.66 -9.60 -7.71
CA ASP A 56 -8.63 -9.99 -8.72
C ASP A 56 -10.01 -9.53 -8.28
N ALA A 57 -10.81 -9.09 -9.25
CA ALA A 57 -12.17 -8.64 -9.01
C ALA A 57 -13.15 -9.38 -9.92
N VAL A 58 -14.30 -9.77 -9.36
CA VAL A 58 -15.41 -10.35 -10.11
C VAL A 58 -16.65 -9.56 -9.76
N HIS A 59 -17.36 -9.11 -10.79
CA HIS A 59 -18.60 -8.34 -10.63
C HIS A 59 -19.82 -9.26 -10.58
N GLY A 60 -20.90 -8.75 -9.99
CA GLY A 60 -22.18 -9.43 -9.94
C GLY A 60 -22.35 -10.30 -8.70
N LYS A 61 -23.38 -11.14 -8.74
CA LYS A 61 -23.73 -12.02 -7.62
C LYS A 61 -22.62 -13.04 -7.37
N GLY A 62 -22.21 -13.15 -6.11
CA GLY A 62 -21.09 -14.04 -5.74
C GLY A 62 -19.72 -13.46 -6.04
N GLY A 63 -19.66 -12.21 -6.53
CA GLY A 63 -18.42 -11.52 -6.83
C GLY A 63 -17.80 -10.85 -5.61
N GLY A 64 -16.71 -10.16 -5.85
CA GLY A 64 -15.95 -9.47 -4.84
C GLY A 64 -14.49 -9.39 -5.24
N TYR A 65 -13.62 -9.40 -4.24
CA TYR A 65 -12.17 -9.24 -4.42
C TYR A 65 -11.41 -10.33 -3.70
N ARG A 66 -10.27 -10.69 -4.24
CA ARG A 66 -9.33 -11.62 -3.59
C ARG A 66 -7.91 -11.30 -3.99
N LEU A 67 -6.95 -11.74 -3.18
CA LEU A 67 -5.54 -11.68 -3.54
C LEU A 67 -5.26 -12.61 -4.71
N ASN A 68 -4.34 -12.21 -5.59
CA ASN A 68 -3.90 -13.04 -6.72
C ASN A 68 -2.47 -13.57 -6.57
N ARG A 69 -1.86 -13.38 -5.38
CA ARG A 69 -0.53 -13.87 -5.03
C ARG A 69 -0.52 -14.31 -3.56
N GLU A 70 0.55 -14.98 -3.18
CA GLU A 70 0.76 -15.31 -1.78
C GLU A 70 1.03 -14.04 -0.95
N PRO A 71 0.60 -13.96 0.32
CA PRO A 71 0.87 -12.81 1.16
C PRO A 71 2.35 -12.41 1.25
N LYS A 72 3.25 -13.37 1.15
CA LYS A 72 4.71 -13.11 1.16
C LYS A 72 5.19 -12.35 -0.08
N ASP A 73 4.39 -12.31 -1.14
CA ASP A 73 4.76 -11.66 -2.40
C ASP A 73 4.32 -10.20 -2.48
N TYR A 74 3.65 -9.69 -1.45
CA TYR A 74 3.28 -8.28 -1.33
C TYR A 74 4.12 -7.62 -0.26
N THR A 75 4.84 -6.57 -0.62
CA THR A 75 5.52 -5.75 0.38
C THR A 75 4.62 -4.59 0.82
N VAL A 76 4.78 -4.13 2.04
CA VAL A 76 4.10 -2.93 2.53
C VAL A 76 4.48 -1.74 1.64
N GLY A 77 5.77 -1.67 1.24
CA GLY A 77 6.26 -0.63 0.34
C GLY A 77 5.53 -0.59 -0.98
N SER A 78 5.30 -1.74 -1.62
CA SER A 78 4.60 -1.80 -2.90
C SER A 78 3.17 -1.28 -2.81
N ILE A 79 2.47 -1.59 -1.73
CA ILE A 79 1.10 -1.14 -1.50
C ILE A 79 1.06 0.36 -1.23
N LEU A 80 1.94 0.87 -0.37
CA LEU A 80 1.99 2.29 -0.05
C LEU A 80 2.38 3.14 -1.25
N LYS A 81 3.36 2.71 -2.05
CA LYS A 81 3.76 3.43 -3.27
C LYS A 81 2.62 3.56 -4.26
N LEU A 82 1.78 2.54 -4.33
CA LEU A 82 0.61 2.55 -5.21
C LEU A 82 -0.39 3.63 -4.81
N THR A 83 -0.62 3.81 -3.53
CA THR A 83 -1.61 4.76 -3.02
C THR A 83 -1.06 6.17 -2.82
N GLU A 84 0.22 6.28 -2.43
CA GLU A 84 0.85 7.58 -2.14
C GLU A 84 1.55 8.19 -3.36
N GLY A 85 1.91 7.36 -4.34
CA GLY A 85 2.74 7.76 -5.47
C GLY A 85 4.22 7.83 -5.11
N SER A 86 4.57 8.50 -4.03
CA SER A 86 5.95 8.60 -3.55
C SER A 86 5.99 8.50 -2.03
N LEU A 87 7.02 7.86 -1.51
CA LEU A 87 7.30 7.77 -0.07
C LEU A 87 8.42 8.72 0.35
N ALA A 88 8.81 9.66 -0.52
CA ALA A 88 9.86 10.61 -0.22
C ALA A 88 9.49 11.52 0.95
N ALA A 89 10.46 11.82 1.80
CA ALA A 89 10.26 12.64 2.98
C ALA A 89 10.03 14.11 2.63
N VAL A 90 10.62 14.58 1.53
CA VAL A 90 10.53 15.97 1.08
C VAL A 90 10.22 16.05 -0.41
N SER A 91 9.62 17.16 -0.83
CA SER A 91 9.21 17.34 -2.22
C SER A 91 10.37 17.34 -3.21
N CYS A 92 11.54 17.80 -2.82
CA CYS A 92 12.71 17.87 -3.70
C CYS A 92 13.28 16.49 -4.06
N THR A 93 12.95 15.44 -3.34
CA THR A 93 13.34 14.07 -3.66
C THR A 93 12.17 13.24 -4.22
N ALA A 94 10.96 13.74 -4.10
CA ALA A 94 9.74 13.02 -4.50
C ALA A 94 9.64 12.80 -6.00
N GLN A 95 10.16 13.72 -6.81
CA GLN A 95 10.01 13.73 -8.26
C GLN A 95 11.31 13.44 -9.00
N GLY A 96 12.32 12.97 -8.29
CA GLY A 96 13.60 12.60 -8.86
C GLY A 96 14.62 13.75 -8.86
N PRO A 97 15.81 13.50 -9.47
CA PRO A 97 16.95 14.43 -9.37
C PRO A 97 16.71 15.83 -9.94
N SER A 98 15.81 15.97 -10.89
CA SER A 98 15.51 17.25 -11.55
C SER A 98 14.45 18.09 -10.83
N ALA A 99 13.88 17.59 -9.75
CA ALA A 99 12.77 18.25 -9.06
C ALA A 99 13.19 19.53 -8.33
N CYS A 100 14.49 19.69 -8.03
CA CYS A 100 15.01 20.84 -7.31
C CYS A 100 16.18 21.46 -8.08
N SER A 101 16.14 22.78 -8.27
CA SER A 101 17.20 23.50 -8.96
C SER A 101 18.54 23.49 -8.20
N ARG A 102 18.53 23.16 -6.93
CA ARG A 102 19.73 23.11 -6.08
C ARG A 102 20.30 21.70 -5.87
N THR A 103 19.83 20.72 -6.65
CA THR A 103 20.20 19.31 -6.49
C THR A 103 21.73 19.09 -6.46
N THR A 104 22.50 19.84 -7.26
CA THR A 104 23.94 19.66 -7.38
C THR A 104 24.75 20.35 -6.27
N CYS A 105 24.16 21.31 -5.56
CA CYS A 105 24.88 22.11 -4.56
C CYS A 105 24.22 22.12 -3.17
N CYS A 106 23.08 21.42 -3.00
CA CYS A 106 22.37 21.40 -1.74
C CYS A 106 23.08 20.48 -0.73
N GLN A 107 23.54 21.06 0.38
CA GLN A 107 24.26 20.30 1.40
C GLN A 107 23.37 19.37 2.22
N THR A 108 22.05 19.59 2.24
CA THR A 108 21.11 18.73 2.96
C THR A 108 20.59 17.58 2.13
N LYS A 109 20.74 17.62 0.80
CA LYS A 109 20.24 16.58 -0.09
C LYS A 109 20.74 15.17 0.26
N PRO A 110 22.04 14.96 0.53
CA PRO A 110 22.51 13.61 0.88
C PRO A 110 21.82 13.02 2.12
N MET A 111 21.50 13.87 3.08
CA MET A 111 20.75 13.46 4.28
C MET A 111 19.32 13.00 3.91
N TRP A 112 18.63 13.78 3.07
CA TRP A 112 17.28 13.41 2.63
C TRP A 112 17.29 12.14 1.78
N ASP A 113 18.27 12.00 0.89
CA ASP A 113 18.42 10.78 0.09
C ASP A 113 18.62 9.55 0.97
N LYS A 114 19.42 9.69 2.04
CA LYS A 114 19.64 8.61 3.00
C LYS A 114 18.35 8.25 3.75
N LEU A 115 17.60 9.26 4.20
CA LEU A 115 16.33 9.05 4.87
C LEU A 115 15.34 8.33 3.95
N ASP A 116 15.26 8.74 2.69
CA ASP A 116 14.37 8.10 1.70
C ASP A 116 14.74 6.64 1.51
N ARG A 117 16.02 6.31 1.43
CA ARG A 117 16.47 4.90 1.34
C ARG A 117 16.11 4.11 2.58
N MET A 118 16.21 4.71 3.76
CA MET A 118 15.83 4.05 5.02
C MET A 118 14.33 3.77 5.07
N ILE A 119 13.50 4.73 4.66
CA ILE A 119 12.04 4.56 4.60
C ILE A 119 11.69 3.47 3.59
N ASP A 120 12.27 3.54 2.40
CA ASP A 120 12.01 2.55 1.35
C ASP A 120 12.40 1.15 1.79
N GLY A 121 13.61 0.99 2.33
CA GLY A 121 14.09 -0.29 2.82
C GLY A 121 13.22 -0.85 3.94
N PHE A 122 12.80 0.00 4.87
CA PHE A 122 11.93 -0.41 5.96
C PHE A 122 10.61 -1.02 5.44
N PHE A 123 9.94 -0.33 4.54
CA PHE A 123 8.65 -0.80 4.02
C PHE A 123 8.79 -1.95 3.03
N GLU A 124 9.88 -2.01 2.26
CA GLU A 124 10.11 -3.13 1.34
C GLU A 124 10.49 -4.43 2.04
N ASP A 125 11.01 -4.34 3.26
CA ASP A 125 11.37 -5.52 4.04
C ASP A 125 10.18 -6.15 4.78
N ILE A 126 9.03 -5.49 4.83
CA ILE A 126 7.84 -6.01 5.50
C ILE A 126 6.85 -6.51 4.47
N THR A 127 6.42 -7.76 4.58
CA THR A 127 5.43 -8.37 3.70
C THR A 127 4.07 -8.47 4.39
N LEU A 128 3.00 -8.72 3.62
CA LEU A 128 1.70 -9.03 4.22
C LEU A 128 1.79 -10.27 5.12
N ALA A 129 2.59 -11.25 4.72
CA ALA A 129 2.80 -12.45 5.54
C ALA A 129 3.37 -12.09 6.91
N ASN A 130 4.33 -11.16 6.98
CA ASN A 130 4.87 -10.71 8.26
C ASN A 130 3.80 -10.06 9.14
N LEU A 131 2.92 -9.25 8.55
CA LEU A 131 1.84 -8.60 9.28
C LEU A 131 0.82 -9.60 9.83
N LEU A 132 0.62 -10.72 9.14
CA LEU A 132 -0.29 -11.78 9.60
C LEU A 132 0.27 -12.61 10.73
N GLU A 133 1.58 -12.84 10.73
CA GLU A 133 2.23 -13.72 11.69
C GLU A 133 2.26 -13.14 13.08
N ASN A 134 2.70 -11.89 13.20
CA ASN A 134 2.86 -11.30 14.52
C ASN A 134 2.99 -9.78 14.44
N ASN A 135 2.13 -9.08 15.12
CA ASN A 135 2.18 -7.63 15.23
C ASN A 135 3.43 -7.13 15.95
N GLU A 136 4.09 -7.97 16.72
CA GLU A 136 5.27 -7.59 17.50
C GLU A 136 6.57 -7.63 16.69
N THR A 137 6.57 -8.29 15.54
CA THR A 137 7.76 -8.43 14.71
C THR A 137 7.97 -7.28 13.74
N VAL A 138 7.04 -6.36 13.69
CA VAL A 138 7.12 -5.21 12.79
C VAL A 138 7.61 -3.90 13.50
#